data_b4412535715586411432f0ecd89601e6
#
_entry.id   b4412535715586411432f0ecd89601e6
#
_cell.length_a   1.000
_cell.length_b   1.000
_cell.length_c   1.000
_cell.angle_alpha   90.00
_cell.angle_beta   90.00
_cell.angle_gamma   90.00
#
_symmetry.space_group_name_H-M   'P 1'
#
loop_
_entity.id
_entity.type
_entity.pdbx_description
1 polymer ?
#
loop_
_entity_poly.entity_id
_entity_poly.type
_entity_poly.pdbx_seq_one_letter_code
_entity_poly.pdbx_strand_id
1 'polypeptide(L)'
;QGRTTILKINYRNTRQILQTANAIAGDLLTAEDRDDDGIPLVKPVSCGRDGPEPIVIHLPTLPEQAAKIAELLQGAHADGFAWGDMAVLCRDAKARDLCASTLAKRGVPVQNRLGPGDYDPLANSVKVMTMKVSKGLEFPVVAIPGVERLERMGAEATESGEGAQALSEAEVLARREAARVLYVAATRATQRLVLGTDQRS
;
A
#
# COMPACT_ATOMS: atom_id res chain seq x y z
N GLN A 1 -24.20 -3.11 -30.43
CA GLN A 1 -24.02 -2.60 -29.04
C GLN A 1 -23.34 -3.70 -28.24
N GLY A 2 -22.00 -3.62 -28.11
CA GLY A 2 -21.22 -4.55 -27.31
C GLY A 2 -21.46 -4.31 -25.82
N ARG A 3 -22.02 -5.29 -25.10
CA ARG A 3 -22.08 -5.30 -23.65
C ARG A 3 -20.67 -5.62 -23.12
N THR A 4 -19.95 -4.62 -22.66
CA THR A 4 -18.69 -4.81 -21.93
C THR A 4 -19.06 -5.39 -20.54
N THR A 5 -18.88 -6.66 -20.36
CA THR A 5 -19.01 -7.29 -19.03
C THR A 5 -17.75 -7.01 -18.24
N ILE A 6 -17.84 -6.15 -17.23
CA ILE A 6 -16.74 -5.91 -16.30
C ILE A 6 -16.58 -7.18 -15.47
N LEU A 7 -15.44 -7.84 -15.57
CA LEU A 7 -15.07 -8.97 -14.73
C LEU A 7 -14.97 -8.49 -13.27
N LYS A 8 -15.95 -8.85 -12.45
CA LYS A 8 -16.00 -8.52 -11.02
C LYS A 8 -15.15 -9.45 -10.15
N ILE A 9 -14.43 -10.38 -10.74
CA ILE A 9 -13.61 -11.36 -10.03
C ILE A 9 -12.15 -10.95 -10.14
N ASN A 10 -11.53 -10.74 -9.00
CA ASN A 10 -10.10 -10.50 -8.92
C ASN A 10 -9.37 -11.81 -8.61
N TYR A 11 -8.51 -12.27 -9.52
CA TYR A 11 -7.71 -13.48 -9.37
C TYR A 11 -6.27 -13.21 -8.90
N ARG A 12 -5.87 -11.94 -8.77
CA ARG A 12 -4.49 -11.55 -8.46
C ARG A 12 -4.22 -11.55 -6.98
N ASN A 13 -5.09 -10.88 -6.21
CA ASN A 13 -4.95 -10.72 -4.77
C ASN A 13 -5.63 -11.86 -4.02
N THR A 14 -5.24 -12.09 -2.77
CA THR A 14 -6.01 -12.95 -1.87
C THR A 14 -7.24 -12.22 -1.36
N ARG A 15 -8.24 -12.98 -0.88
CA ARG A 15 -9.47 -12.43 -0.29
C ARG A 15 -9.16 -11.48 0.85
N GLN A 16 -8.24 -11.85 1.73
CA GLN A 16 -7.84 -11.10 2.91
C GLN A 16 -7.20 -9.76 2.54
N ILE A 17 -6.34 -9.73 1.52
CA ILE A 17 -5.76 -8.47 1.01
C ILE A 17 -6.86 -7.56 0.45
N LEU A 18 -7.79 -8.11 -0.33
CA LEU A 18 -8.89 -7.32 -0.89
C LEU A 18 -9.85 -6.80 0.17
N GLN A 19 -10.14 -7.59 1.20
CA GLN A 19 -10.97 -7.15 2.33
C GLN A 19 -10.31 -5.97 3.06
N THR A 20 -9.01 -6.06 3.34
CA THR A 20 -8.26 -4.98 3.98
C THR A 20 -8.20 -3.74 3.09
N ALA A 21 -7.91 -3.89 1.80
CA ALA A 21 -7.90 -2.77 0.86
C ALA A 21 -9.28 -2.11 0.75
N ASN A 22 -10.36 -2.89 0.70
CA ASN A 22 -11.72 -2.37 0.70
C ASN A 22 -12.09 -1.66 2.00
N ALA A 23 -11.61 -2.14 3.16
CA ALA A 23 -11.80 -1.48 4.44
C ALA A 23 -11.09 -0.11 4.49
N ILE A 24 -9.85 -0.03 3.96
CA ILE A 24 -9.10 1.23 3.82
C ILE A 24 -9.85 2.21 2.91
N ALA A 25 -10.35 1.74 1.79
CA ALA A 25 -11.10 2.57 0.85
C ALA A 25 -12.41 3.08 1.44
N GLY A 26 -13.06 2.27 2.31
CA GLY A 26 -14.33 2.59 2.93
C GLY A 26 -15.37 3.06 1.91
N ASP A 27 -16.11 4.10 2.29
CA ASP A 27 -17.09 4.77 1.42
C ASP A 27 -16.48 5.90 0.58
N LEU A 28 -15.18 6.16 0.74
CA LEU A 28 -14.47 7.22 0.02
C LEU A 28 -14.28 6.90 -1.47
N LEU A 29 -14.21 5.60 -1.83
CA LEU A 29 -14.07 5.15 -3.21
C LEU A 29 -15.37 4.55 -3.73
N THR A 30 -15.78 5.04 -4.87
CA THR A 30 -17.00 4.61 -5.58
C THR A 30 -16.67 3.84 -6.86
N ALA A 31 -17.66 3.24 -7.49
CA ALA A 31 -17.50 2.56 -8.78
C ALA A 31 -17.09 3.50 -9.94
N GLU A 32 -17.17 4.80 -9.73
CA GLU A 32 -16.76 5.83 -10.71
C GLU A 32 -15.29 6.18 -10.59
N ASP A 33 -14.65 5.84 -9.45
CA ASP A 33 -13.22 6.07 -9.24
C ASP A 33 -12.39 5.20 -10.17
N ARG A 34 -11.35 5.79 -10.71
CA ARG A 34 -10.43 5.16 -11.63
C ARG A 34 -9.01 5.29 -11.09
N ASP A 35 -8.17 4.33 -11.43
CA ASP A 35 -6.73 4.50 -11.25
C ASP A 35 -6.19 5.53 -12.27
N ASP A 36 -4.89 5.81 -12.18
CA ASP A 36 -4.25 6.77 -13.08
C ASP A 36 -4.26 6.32 -14.56
N ASP A 37 -4.58 5.06 -14.84
CA ASP A 37 -4.75 4.51 -16.20
C ASP A 37 -6.21 4.56 -16.66
N GLY A 38 -7.09 5.14 -15.85
CA GLY A 38 -8.52 5.22 -16.13
C GLY A 38 -9.26 3.89 -15.95
N ILE A 39 -8.62 2.89 -15.33
CA ILE A 39 -9.26 1.61 -15.02
C ILE A 39 -10.17 1.80 -13.80
N PRO A 40 -11.45 1.42 -13.88
CA PRO A 40 -12.35 1.54 -12.74
C PRO A 40 -11.83 0.79 -11.52
N LEU A 41 -11.79 1.49 -10.38
CA LEU A 41 -11.50 0.87 -9.07
C LEU A 41 -12.75 0.10 -8.63
N VAL A 42 -13.08 -0.94 -9.35
CA VAL A 42 -14.20 -1.80 -9.00
C VAL A 42 -13.81 -2.57 -7.76
N LYS A 43 -14.55 -2.39 -6.66
CA LYS A 43 -14.43 -3.25 -5.49
C LYS A 43 -14.80 -4.68 -5.96
N PRO A 44 -13.85 -5.62 -6.06
CA PRO A 44 -14.18 -6.95 -6.55
C PRO A 44 -15.09 -7.62 -5.54
N VAL A 45 -16.15 -8.23 -6.04
CA VAL A 45 -17.16 -8.91 -5.20
C VAL A 45 -16.66 -10.27 -4.73
N SER A 46 -15.69 -10.83 -5.43
CA SER A 46 -15.16 -12.16 -5.11
C SER A 46 -13.69 -12.26 -5.51
N CYS A 47 -12.97 -13.08 -4.77
CA CYS A 47 -11.60 -13.48 -5.03
C CYS A 47 -11.51 -15.00 -4.99
N GLY A 48 -10.80 -15.59 -5.96
CA GLY A 48 -10.65 -17.05 -6.08
C GLY A 48 -9.60 -17.65 -5.14
N ARG A 49 -8.86 -16.85 -4.38
CA ARG A 49 -7.74 -17.30 -3.55
C ARG A 49 -7.85 -16.80 -2.12
N ASP A 50 -7.62 -17.71 -1.17
CA ASP A 50 -7.37 -17.38 0.22
C ASP A 50 -5.86 -17.23 0.48
N GLY A 51 -5.49 -16.42 1.45
CA GLY A 51 -4.13 -16.20 1.90
C GLY A 51 -4.08 -15.81 3.37
N PRO A 52 -2.89 -15.53 3.90
CA PRO A 52 -2.76 -15.06 5.28
C PRO A 52 -3.42 -13.70 5.46
N GLU A 53 -3.88 -13.43 6.67
CA GLU A 53 -4.35 -12.11 7.06
C GLU A 53 -3.22 -11.09 6.93
N PRO A 54 -3.50 -9.88 6.43
CA PRO A 54 -2.54 -8.79 6.43
C PRO A 54 -2.04 -8.49 7.85
N ILE A 55 -0.75 -8.24 7.97
CA ILE A 55 -0.11 -7.89 9.24
C ILE A 55 -0.19 -6.37 9.42
N VAL A 56 -0.79 -5.92 10.51
CA VAL A 56 -0.78 -4.50 10.90
C VAL A 56 0.20 -4.34 12.06
N ILE A 57 1.23 -3.51 11.87
CA ILE A 57 2.21 -3.18 12.91
C ILE A 57 1.91 -1.79 13.47
N HIS A 58 1.80 -1.71 14.80
CA HIS A 58 1.52 -0.47 15.52
C HIS A 58 2.81 0.00 16.21
N LEU A 59 3.56 0.89 15.56
CA LEU A 59 4.80 1.44 16.10
C LEU A 59 4.84 2.96 15.87
N PRO A 60 5.26 3.75 16.88
CA PRO A 60 5.04 5.19 16.91
C PRO A 60 5.83 5.98 15.86
N THR A 61 6.90 5.41 15.32
CA THR A 61 7.76 6.12 14.38
C THR A 61 8.04 5.32 13.11
N LEU A 62 8.24 6.03 12.01
CA LEU A 62 8.60 5.42 10.74
C LEU A 62 9.92 4.60 10.78
N PRO A 63 10.99 5.02 11.50
CA PRO A 63 12.17 4.18 11.67
C PRO A 63 11.88 2.84 12.38
N GLU A 64 11.04 2.84 13.41
CA GLU A 64 10.64 1.61 14.11
C GLU A 64 9.79 0.71 13.22
N GLN A 65 8.85 1.28 12.47
CA GLN A 65 8.07 0.55 11.49
C GLN A 65 8.98 -0.07 10.41
N ALA A 66 9.92 0.70 9.86
CA ALA A 66 10.87 0.19 8.87
C ALA A 66 11.76 -0.93 9.43
N ALA A 67 12.16 -0.82 10.69
CA ALA A 67 12.93 -1.86 11.38
C ALA A 67 12.12 -3.15 11.52
N LYS A 68 10.84 -3.05 11.90
CA LYS A 68 9.95 -4.21 12.02
C LYS A 68 9.60 -4.81 10.67
N ILE A 69 9.43 -3.98 9.64
CA ILE A 69 9.25 -4.46 8.26
C ILE A 69 10.47 -5.28 7.83
N ALA A 70 11.70 -4.85 8.12
CA ALA A 70 12.89 -5.62 7.79
C ALA A 70 12.86 -7.04 8.39
N GLU A 71 12.47 -7.18 9.65
CA GLU A 71 12.30 -8.49 10.32
C GLU A 71 11.23 -9.34 9.62
N LEU A 72 10.09 -8.75 9.27
CA LEU A 72 9.01 -9.47 8.59
C LEU A 72 9.41 -9.93 7.19
N LEU A 73 10.16 -9.10 6.45
CA LEU A 73 10.68 -9.49 5.14
C LEU A 73 11.75 -10.59 5.23
N GLN A 74 12.60 -10.57 6.26
CA GLN A 74 13.53 -11.67 6.56
C GLN A 74 12.76 -12.95 6.88
N GLY A 75 11.68 -12.87 7.65
CA GLY A 75 10.79 -13.99 7.90
C GLY A 75 10.15 -14.53 6.61
N ALA A 76 9.64 -13.67 5.74
CA ALA A 76 9.09 -14.06 4.45
C ALA A 76 10.15 -14.74 3.56
N HIS A 77 11.39 -14.24 3.59
CA HIS A 77 12.50 -14.87 2.89
C HIS A 77 12.81 -16.28 3.43
N ALA A 78 12.80 -16.45 4.73
CA ALA A 78 12.95 -17.76 5.38
C ALA A 78 11.81 -18.73 5.02
N ASP A 79 10.60 -18.20 4.77
CA ASP A 79 9.43 -18.97 4.28
C ASP A 79 9.52 -19.31 2.78
N GLY A 80 10.57 -18.88 2.07
CA GLY A 80 10.84 -19.25 0.68
C GLY A 80 10.57 -18.16 -0.36
N PHE A 81 10.17 -16.94 0.02
CA PHE A 81 10.07 -15.84 -0.94
C PHE A 81 11.46 -15.33 -1.33
N ALA A 82 11.69 -15.10 -2.60
CA ALA A 82 12.91 -14.42 -3.05
C ALA A 82 12.87 -12.94 -2.62
N TRP A 83 14.03 -12.32 -2.42
CA TRP A 83 14.09 -10.88 -2.12
C TRP A 83 13.46 -10.04 -3.23
N GLY A 84 13.60 -10.49 -4.49
CA GLY A 84 12.98 -9.84 -5.65
C GLY A 84 11.46 -9.90 -5.68
N ASP A 85 10.83 -10.80 -4.90
CA ASP A 85 9.38 -10.94 -4.77
C ASP A 85 8.76 -9.94 -3.78
N MET A 86 9.58 -9.07 -3.18
CA MET A 86 9.17 -8.18 -2.10
C MET A 86 9.34 -6.72 -2.46
N ALA A 87 8.39 -5.90 -2.03
CA ALA A 87 8.45 -4.46 -2.17
C ALA A 87 8.06 -3.72 -0.90
N VAL A 88 8.66 -2.55 -0.69
CA VAL A 88 8.26 -1.56 0.30
C VAL A 88 7.79 -0.31 -0.44
N LEU A 89 6.51 0.01 -0.29
CA LEU A 89 5.86 1.12 -0.97
C LEU A 89 5.68 2.28 0.01
N CYS A 90 6.39 3.36 -0.25
CA CYS A 90 6.45 4.52 0.63
C CYS A 90 5.63 5.68 0.07
N ARG A 91 5.13 6.53 0.95
CA ARG A 91 4.34 7.71 0.59
C ARG A 91 5.14 8.71 -0.25
N ASP A 92 6.37 8.98 0.14
CA ASP A 92 7.23 9.98 -0.45
C ASP A 92 8.71 9.53 -0.49
N ALA A 93 9.54 10.33 -1.15
CA ALA A 93 10.96 10.03 -1.31
C ALA A 93 11.72 9.97 0.03
N LYS A 94 11.36 10.81 1.01
CA LYS A 94 12.00 10.82 2.32
C LYS A 94 11.73 9.52 3.10
N ALA A 95 10.49 9.06 3.08
CA ALA A 95 10.13 7.77 3.67
C ALA A 95 10.80 6.60 2.95
N ARG A 96 10.86 6.64 1.62
CA ARG A 96 11.56 5.64 0.79
C ARG A 96 13.04 5.53 1.17
N ASP A 97 13.74 6.65 1.22
CA ASP A 97 15.18 6.67 1.50
C ASP A 97 15.50 6.20 2.93
N LEU A 98 14.65 6.58 3.89
CA LEU A 98 14.74 6.09 5.26
C LEU A 98 14.51 4.56 5.33
N CYS A 99 13.49 4.06 4.68
CA CYS A 99 13.19 2.62 4.64
C CYS A 99 14.33 1.86 3.96
N ALA A 100 14.80 2.30 2.80
CA ALA A 100 15.90 1.65 2.09
C ALA A 100 17.17 1.58 2.96
N SER A 101 17.53 2.69 3.61
CA SER A 101 18.69 2.75 4.52
C SER A 101 18.50 1.82 5.73
N THR A 102 17.31 1.79 6.33
CA THR A 102 17.03 0.95 7.50
C THR A 102 17.08 -0.53 7.15
N LEU A 103 16.48 -0.93 6.05
CA LEU A 103 16.51 -2.32 5.56
C LEU A 103 17.95 -2.76 5.27
N ALA A 104 18.72 -1.94 4.53
CA ALA A 104 20.11 -2.24 4.19
C ALA A 104 20.99 -2.42 5.44
N LYS A 105 20.85 -1.56 6.45
CA LYS A 105 21.56 -1.67 7.74
C LYS A 105 21.23 -2.95 8.50
N ARG A 106 20.07 -3.56 8.22
CA ARG A 106 19.64 -4.84 8.82
C ARG A 106 19.96 -6.05 7.95
N GLY A 107 20.77 -5.86 6.90
CA GLY A 107 21.23 -6.95 6.03
C GLY A 107 20.21 -7.40 5.00
N VAL A 108 19.14 -6.66 4.78
CA VAL A 108 18.19 -6.92 3.68
C VAL A 108 18.73 -6.32 2.40
N PRO A 109 18.92 -7.10 1.31
CA PRO A 109 19.34 -6.55 0.04
C PRO A 109 18.22 -5.69 -0.56
N VAL A 110 18.53 -4.44 -0.89
CA VAL A 110 17.55 -3.46 -1.36
C VAL A 110 17.93 -2.87 -2.70
N GLN A 111 16.92 -2.59 -3.53
CA GLN A 111 17.01 -1.75 -4.70
C GLN A 111 16.12 -0.52 -4.49
N ASN A 112 16.76 0.63 -4.36
CA ASN A 112 16.07 1.90 -4.19
C ASN A 112 15.70 2.46 -5.57
N ARG A 113 14.40 2.44 -5.92
CA ARG A 113 13.93 2.96 -7.19
C ARG A 113 13.68 4.46 -7.10
N LEU A 114 14.54 5.24 -7.71
CA LEU A 114 14.48 6.69 -7.77
C LEU A 114 13.71 7.19 -9.01
N GLY A 115 13.78 6.43 -10.12
CA GLY A 115 13.16 6.78 -11.38
C GLY A 115 12.90 5.57 -12.29
N PRO A 116 12.35 5.79 -13.48
CA PRO A 116 12.00 4.69 -14.40
C PRO A 116 13.20 3.83 -14.85
N GLY A 117 14.40 4.42 -14.93
CA GLY A 117 15.61 3.72 -15.36
C GLY A 117 16.30 2.90 -14.27
N ASP A 118 15.92 3.07 -13.01
CA ASP A 118 16.60 2.44 -11.86
C ASP A 118 16.00 1.09 -11.47
N TYR A 119 15.04 0.59 -12.24
CA TYR A 119 14.34 -0.64 -11.94
C TYR A 119 14.90 -1.81 -12.73
N ASP A 120 15.56 -2.73 -12.03
CA ASP A 120 15.92 -4.04 -12.55
C ASP A 120 14.96 -5.09 -11.94
N PRO A 121 14.00 -5.61 -12.73
CA PRO A 121 13.06 -6.62 -12.26
C PRO A 121 13.73 -7.94 -11.93
N LEU A 122 14.90 -8.21 -12.49
CA LEU A 122 15.64 -9.48 -12.29
C LEU A 122 16.56 -9.44 -11.06
N ALA A 123 16.84 -8.26 -10.51
CA ALA A 123 17.67 -8.16 -9.31
C ALA A 123 16.97 -8.81 -8.11
N ASN A 124 17.64 -9.79 -7.49
CA ASN A 124 17.15 -10.44 -6.28
C ASN A 124 17.35 -9.54 -5.04
N SER A 125 16.59 -8.48 -4.97
CA SER A 125 16.59 -7.48 -3.91
C SER A 125 15.21 -6.91 -3.69
N VAL A 126 14.89 -6.52 -2.46
CA VAL A 126 13.64 -5.85 -2.11
C VAL A 126 13.55 -4.52 -2.84
N LYS A 127 12.43 -4.29 -3.52
CA LYS A 127 12.19 -3.05 -4.26
C LYS A 127 11.63 -2.00 -3.31
N VAL A 128 12.38 -0.93 -3.06
CA VAL A 128 11.93 0.20 -2.23
C VAL A 128 11.60 1.38 -3.14
N MET A 129 10.36 1.82 -3.14
CA MET A 129 9.88 2.86 -4.06
C MET A 129 8.72 3.66 -3.46
N THR A 130 8.35 4.76 -4.10
CA THR A 130 7.11 5.46 -3.75
C THR A 130 5.90 4.75 -4.35
N MET A 131 4.74 4.91 -3.71
CA MET A 131 3.48 4.31 -4.17
C MET A 131 3.16 4.69 -5.63
N LYS A 132 3.44 5.94 -6.03
CA LYS A 132 3.25 6.41 -7.41
C LYS A 132 4.06 5.62 -8.44
N VAL A 133 5.29 5.26 -8.07
CA VAL A 133 6.22 4.54 -8.97
C VAL A 133 5.89 3.05 -9.04
N SER A 134 5.09 2.52 -8.12
CA SER A 134 4.65 1.12 -8.11
C SER A 134 3.55 0.81 -9.12
N LYS A 135 3.05 1.82 -9.81
CA LYS A 135 1.99 1.67 -10.81
C LYS A 135 2.30 0.56 -11.82
N GLY A 136 1.34 -0.32 -12.05
CA GLY A 136 1.47 -1.44 -12.98
C GLY A 136 2.36 -2.60 -12.51
N LEU A 137 3.00 -2.47 -11.32
CA LEU A 137 3.81 -3.53 -10.74
C LEU A 137 2.99 -4.35 -9.75
N GLU A 138 3.39 -5.61 -9.56
CA GLU A 138 2.80 -6.52 -8.59
C GLU A 138 3.91 -7.31 -7.91
N PHE A 139 3.75 -7.59 -6.61
CA PHE A 139 4.73 -8.33 -5.82
C PHE A 139 4.01 -9.34 -4.92
N PRO A 140 4.56 -10.54 -4.75
CA PRO A 140 4.07 -11.51 -3.78
C PRO A 140 3.95 -10.93 -2.37
N VAL A 141 4.92 -10.14 -1.91
CA VAL A 141 4.95 -9.53 -0.59
C VAL A 141 5.10 -8.01 -0.72
N VAL A 142 4.18 -7.27 -0.12
CA VAL A 142 4.24 -5.80 -0.06
C VAL A 142 4.15 -5.33 1.38
N ALA A 143 5.01 -4.37 1.74
CA ALA A 143 4.93 -3.64 3.00
C ALA A 143 4.70 -2.14 2.73
N ILE A 144 3.79 -1.53 3.48
CA ILE A 144 3.43 -0.11 3.37
C ILE A 144 3.59 0.53 4.75
N PRO A 145 4.69 1.24 5.02
CA PRO A 145 4.89 1.98 6.26
C PRO A 145 4.16 3.33 6.23
N GLY A 146 3.80 3.85 7.40
CA GLY A 146 3.28 5.20 7.57
C GLY A 146 1.87 5.39 7.00
N VAL A 147 1.01 4.38 7.14
CA VAL A 147 -0.38 4.40 6.62
C VAL A 147 -1.19 5.52 7.28
N GLU A 148 -1.01 5.76 8.57
CA GLU A 148 -1.72 6.80 9.35
C GLU A 148 -1.56 8.20 8.77
N ARG A 149 -0.41 8.49 8.19
CA ARG A 149 -0.18 9.82 7.59
C ARG A 149 -1.00 10.06 6.33
N LEU A 150 -1.36 8.99 5.63
CA LEU A 150 -2.30 9.07 4.51
C LEU A 150 -3.72 9.31 5.01
N GLU A 151 -4.10 8.67 6.12
CA GLU A 151 -5.39 8.87 6.76
C GLU A 151 -5.50 10.26 7.40
N ARG A 152 -4.43 10.76 8.05
CA ARG A 152 -4.39 12.10 8.69
C ARG A 152 -4.37 13.25 7.69
N MET A 153 -3.76 13.13 6.54
CA MET A 153 -3.87 14.16 5.49
C MET A 153 -5.33 14.45 5.12
N GLY A 154 -6.22 13.51 5.48
CA GLY A 154 -7.65 13.73 5.40
C GLY A 154 -8.32 14.11 6.74
N ALA A 155 -7.65 13.98 7.90
CA ALA A 155 -8.25 14.20 9.22
C ALA A 155 -7.78 15.48 9.94
N GLU A 156 -6.64 16.07 9.59
CA GLU A 156 -6.11 17.29 10.25
C GLU A 156 -7.02 18.52 10.13
N ALA A 157 -8.09 18.41 9.37
CA ALA A 157 -9.11 19.42 9.23
C ALA A 157 -10.24 19.34 10.28
N THR A 158 -10.26 18.34 11.16
CA THR A 158 -11.38 18.13 12.09
C THR A 158 -11.07 18.48 13.55
N GLU A 159 -9.86 18.85 13.94
CA GLU A 159 -9.50 19.09 15.34
C GLU A 159 -9.37 20.56 15.76
N SER A 160 -9.85 21.51 15.00
CA SER A 160 -9.99 22.89 15.46
C SER A 160 -11.45 23.26 15.75
N GLY A 161 -11.91 22.89 16.95
CA GLY A 161 -12.96 23.64 17.67
C GLY A 161 -14.40 23.36 17.27
N GLU A 162 -15.17 22.90 18.27
CA GLU A 162 -16.61 23.09 18.50
C GLU A 162 -17.50 23.39 17.27
N GLY A 163 -18.13 22.36 16.77
CA GLY A 163 -19.14 22.41 15.73
C GLY A 163 -18.76 21.49 14.58
N ALA A 164 -19.58 20.49 14.30
CA ALA A 164 -19.46 19.62 13.14
C ALA A 164 -19.60 20.47 11.86
N GLN A 165 -18.54 21.17 11.48
CA GLN A 165 -18.46 21.82 10.18
C GLN A 165 -18.26 20.75 9.13
N ALA A 166 -19.10 20.74 8.11
CA ALA A 166 -18.90 19.92 6.94
C ALA A 166 -17.48 20.17 6.40
N LEU A 167 -16.75 19.07 6.13
CA LEU A 167 -15.43 19.14 5.50
C LEU A 167 -15.49 20.00 4.26
N SER A 168 -14.48 20.81 4.02
CA SER A 168 -14.38 21.55 2.77
C SER A 168 -14.24 20.56 1.59
N GLU A 169 -14.67 20.97 0.40
CA GLU A 169 -14.56 20.15 -0.80
C GLU A 169 -13.09 19.71 -1.05
N ALA A 170 -12.12 20.58 -0.75
CA ALA A 170 -10.70 20.30 -0.88
C ALA A 170 -10.24 19.19 0.07
N GLU A 171 -10.75 19.15 1.31
CA GLU A 171 -10.44 18.12 2.31
C GLU A 171 -11.05 16.78 1.93
N VAL A 172 -12.28 16.77 1.46
CA VAL A 172 -12.94 15.56 0.96
C VAL A 172 -12.15 14.98 -0.22
N LEU A 173 -11.72 15.85 -1.14
CA LEU A 173 -10.92 15.43 -2.30
C LEU A 173 -9.56 14.87 -1.88
N ALA A 174 -8.88 15.50 -0.92
CA ALA A 174 -7.59 15.03 -0.41
C ALA A 174 -7.71 13.65 0.29
N ARG A 175 -8.77 13.43 1.07
CA ARG A 175 -9.07 12.13 1.70
C ARG A 175 -9.31 11.04 0.66
N ARG A 176 -10.12 11.36 -0.34
CA ARG A 176 -10.43 10.43 -1.43
C ARG A 176 -9.18 10.03 -2.20
N GLU A 177 -8.33 11.00 -2.51
CA GLU A 177 -7.06 10.73 -3.18
C GLU A 177 -6.11 9.89 -2.32
N ALA A 178 -5.98 10.18 -1.02
CA ALA A 178 -5.17 9.39 -0.10
C ALA A 178 -5.67 7.93 0.00
N ALA A 179 -6.98 7.73 0.11
CA ALA A 179 -7.59 6.41 0.11
C ALA A 179 -7.36 5.65 -1.20
N ARG A 180 -7.45 6.36 -2.33
CA ARG A 180 -7.20 5.81 -3.67
C ARG A 180 -5.75 5.32 -3.80
N VAL A 181 -4.79 6.15 -3.42
CA VAL A 181 -3.37 5.81 -3.51
C VAL A 181 -3.04 4.60 -2.63
N LEU A 182 -3.58 4.56 -1.40
CA LEU A 182 -3.35 3.46 -0.48
C LEU A 182 -4.03 2.16 -0.95
N TYR A 183 -5.26 2.24 -1.46
CA TYR A 183 -5.96 1.10 -2.06
C TYR A 183 -5.15 0.49 -3.21
N VAL A 184 -4.69 1.33 -4.14
CA VAL A 184 -3.86 0.88 -5.27
C VAL A 184 -2.57 0.24 -4.77
N ALA A 185 -1.88 0.84 -3.80
CA ALA A 185 -0.66 0.29 -3.22
C ALA A 185 -0.90 -1.06 -2.53
N ALA A 186 -1.94 -1.19 -1.72
CA ALA A 186 -2.29 -2.43 -1.04
C ALA A 186 -2.60 -3.56 -2.03
N THR A 187 -3.28 -3.25 -3.13
CA THR A 187 -3.60 -4.21 -4.18
C THR A 187 -2.43 -4.59 -5.07
N ARG A 188 -1.24 -3.99 -4.89
CA ARG A 188 0.01 -4.49 -5.50
C ARG A 188 0.49 -5.79 -4.86
N ALA A 189 0.05 -6.10 -3.64
CA ALA A 189 0.34 -7.36 -2.95
C ALA A 189 -0.50 -8.50 -3.52
N THR A 190 0.13 -9.62 -3.92
CA THR A 190 -0.60 -10.77 -4.42
C THR A 190 -0.76 -11.89 -3.40
N GLN A 191 0.10 -11.97 -2.36
CA GLN A 191 0.10 -13.04 -1.37
C GLN A 191 0.16 -12.55 0.07
N ARG A 192 1.02 -11.58 0.40
CA ARG A 192 1.20 -11.05 1.76
C ARG A 192 1.21 -9.52 1.75
N LEU A 193 0.53 -8.93 2.73
CA LEU A 193 0.49 -7.47 2.93
C LEU A 193 0.86 -7.14 4.37
N VAL A 194 1.75 -6.17 4.53
CA VAL A 194 2.13 -5.58 5.83
C VAL A 194 1.81 -4.10 5.81
N LEU A 195 1.10 -3.62 6.82
CA LEU A 195 0.78 -2.19 6.99
C LEU A 195 1.43 -1.68 8.27
N GLY A 196 2.12 -0.55 8.20
CA GLY A 196 2.72 0.11 9.36
C GLY A 196 1.93 1.37 9.73
N THR A 197 1.47 1.46 10.97
CA THR A 197 0.71 2.60 11.51
C THR A 197 1.21 3.01 12.89
N ASP A 198 1.03 4.26 13.27
CA ASP A 198 1.29 4.77 14.63
C ASP A 198 0.04 4.69 15.52
N GLN A 199 -1.13 4.42 14.96
CA GLN A 199 -2.37 4.29 15.73
C GLN A 199 -2.38 2.98 16.51
N ARG A 200 -2.62 3.10 17.82
CA ARG A 200 -2.98 1.97 18.66
C ARG A 200 -4.49 1.78 18.52
N SER A 201 -4.90 0.60 18.10
CA SER A 201 -6.30 0.17 18.14
C SER A 201 -6.83 0.14 19.57
#